data_77f07c52b291e92355dbc432dcd2d7b1
#
_entry.id   77f07c52b291e92355dbc432dcd2d7b1
#
_cell.length_a   1.000
_cell.length_b   1.000
_cell.length_c   1.000
_cell.angle_alpha   90.00
_cell.angle_beta   90.00
_cell.angle_gamma   90.00
#
_symmetry.space_group_name_H-M   'P 1'
#
loop_
_entity.id
_entity.type
_entity.pdbx_description
1 polymer ?
#
loop_
_entity_poly.entity_id
_entity_poly.type
_entity_poly.pdbx_seq_one_letter_code
_entity_poly.pdbx_strand_id
1 'polypeptide(L)'
;MNESWGMTRMYANKAMQHSAETLYNLCKGLDPSRLVSTNDGWENVKTDILGIHDYTRNGDAIQEHFNTEARIDYYAVDSRMCCSDNWKPTGNEALVVTEFGGVAIAGKDQGWGYNDRARDADDLLDRYKEMIRGIHQIKGCRGYCYTQLTDVQQEVNGLLTPGRNPKVELKEIRMLNRNPLMEKADF
;
A
#
# COMPACT_ATOMS: atom_id res chain seq x y z
N MET A 1 4.23 13.04 -3.62
CA MET A 1 3.82 13.32 -2.21
C MET A 1 3.44 12.00 -1.60
N ASN A 2 3.45 11.90 -0.28
CA ASN A 2 3.04 10.69 0.43
C ASN A 2 1.87 11.02 1.35
N GLU A 3 0.81 10.21 1.32
CA GLU A 3 -0.36 10.27 2.19
C GLU A 3 -1.01 11.66 2.28
N SER A 4 -0.98 12.39 1.17
CA SER A 4 -1.46 13.79 1.06
C SER A 4 -0.77 14.79 2.01
N TRP A 5 0.34 14.42 2.64
CA TRP A 5 1.14 15.36 3.42
C TRP A 5 1.68 16.48 2.54
N GLY A 6 1.38 17.71 2.90
CA GLY A 6 1.70 18.89 2.10
C GLY A 6 0.61 19.32 1.10
N MET A 7 -0.37 18.48 0.82
CA MET A 7 -1.56 18.81 -0.01
C MET A 7 -2.85 18.27 0.62
N THR A 8 -3.05 18.55 1.88
CA THR A 8 -4.20 18.06 2.66
C THR A 8 -5.55 18.52 2.09
N ARG A 9 -6.54 17.61 2.11
CA ARG A 9 -7.87 17.83 1.55
C ARG A 9 -7.85 18.12 0.06
N MET A 10 -6.96 17.50 -0.70
CA MET A 10 -6.87 17.67 -2.14
C MET A 10 -8.21 17.30 -2.83
N TYR A 11 -8.94 16.29 -2.31
CA TYR A 11 -10.27 15.91 -2.80
C TYR A 11 -11.28 17.08 -2.83
N ALA A 12 -11.19 18.04 -1.90
CA ALA A 12 -12.11 19.17 -1.77
C ALA A 12 -11.46 20.55 -2.09
N ASN A 13 -10.15 20.61 -2.26
CA ASN A 13 -9.41 21.85 -2.44
C ASN A 13 -8.88 21.99 -3.87
N LYS A 14 -9.57 22.78 -4.69
CA LYS A 14 -9.20 22.98 -6.10
C LYS A 14 -7.81 23.58 -6.31
N ALA A 15 -7.33 24.43 -5.41
CA ALA A 15 -5.98 24.98 -5.53
C ALA A 15 -4.92 23.86 -5.35
N MET A 16 -5.15 22.92 -4.43
CA MET A 16 -4.28 21.75 -4.25
C MET A 16 -4.36 20.78 -5.45
N GLN A 17 -5.56 20.60 -6.03
CA GLN A 17 -5.73 19.81 -7.26
C GLN A 17 -4.92 20.41 -8.41
N HIS A 18 -5.04 21.71 -8.66
CA HIS A 18 -4.24 22.38 -9.70
C HIS A 18 -2.73 22.33 -9.43
N SER A 19 -2.32 22.40 -8.17
CA SER A 19 -0.91 22.26 -7.80
C SER A 19 -0.39 20.85 -8.11
N ALA A 20 -1.17 19.82 -7.79
CA ALA A 20 -0.82 18.42 -8.09
C ALA A 20 -0.73 18.19 -9.61
N GLU A 21 -1.71 18.69 -10.39
CA GLU A 21 -1.68 18.62 -11.86
C GLU A 21 -0.48 19.36 -12.45
N THR A 22 -0.14 20.52 -11.90
CA THR A 22 1.02 21.31 -12.34
C THR A 22 2.30 20.53 -12.15
N LEU A 23 2.49 19.90 -10.98
CA LEU A 23 3.66 19.06 -10.71
C LEU A 23 3.70 17.83 -11.63
N TYR A 24 2.57 17.18 -11.87
CA TYR A 24 2.48 16.08 -12.83
C TYR A 24 2.94 16.53 -14.23
N ASN A 25 2.36 17.62 -14.73
CA ASN A 25 2.68 18.13 -16.06
C ASN A 25 4.13 18.60 -16.16
N LEU A 26 4.68 19.17 -15.09
CA LEU A 26 6.11 19.53 -15.03
C LEU A 26 7.00 18.28 -15.15
N CYS A 27 6.72 17.24 -14.39
CA CYS A 27 7.46 15.97 -14.48
C CYS A 27 7.40 15.38 -15.88
N LYS A 28 6.20 15.32 -16.48
CA LYS A 28 6.02 14.82 -17.86
C LYS A 28 6.67 15.71 -18.91
N GLY A 29 6.75 17.02 -18.68
CA GLY A 29 7.46 17.96 -19.55
C GLY A 29 8.98 17.80 -19.53
N LEU A 30 9.52 17.44 -18.35
CA LEU A 30 10.96 17.20 -18.17
C LEU A 30 11.38 15.79 -18.62
N ASP A 31 10.58 14.78 -18.34
CA ASP A 31 10.81 13.40 -18.76
C ASP A 31 9.50 12.69 -19.09
N PRO A 32 9.06 12.70 -20.36
CA PRO A 32 7.82 12.05 -20.78
C PRO A 32 7.89 10.52 -20.76
N SER A 33 9.08 9.94 -20.66
CA SER A 33 9.28 8.48 -20.68
C SER A 33 8.95 7.79 -19.36
N ARG A 34 8.92 8.54 -18.24
CA ARG A 34 8.67 8.01 -16.90
C ARG A 34 7.21 8.09 -16.52
N LEU A 35 6.75 7.05 -15.80
CA LEU A 35 5.46 7.11 -15.10
C LEU A 35 5.59 8.03 -13.89
N VAL A 36 4.53 8.76 -13.60
CA VAL A 36 4.46 9.72 -12.48
C VAL A 36 3.36 9.30 -11.53
N SER A 37 3.72 9.09 -10.26
CA SER A 37 2.78 9.00 -9.14
C SER A 37 2.71 10.38 -8.47
N THR A 38 1.57 11.03 -8.56
CA THR A 38 1.40 12.41 -8.08
C THR A 38 1.32 12.46 -6.56
N ASN A 39 0.59 11.52 -5.99
CA ASN A 39 0.47 11.30 -4.56
C ASN A 39 0.42 9.80 -4.30
N ASP A 40 0.93 9.37 -3.16
CA ASP A 40 0.93 7.98 -2.76
C ASP A 40 -0.03 7.77 -1.58
N GLY A 41 -0.86 6.76 -1.67
CA GLY A 41 -1.78 6.34 -0.62
C GLY A 41 -3.24 6.76 -0.80
N TRP A 42 -3.50 8.06 -1.02
CA TRP A 42 -4.86 8.61 -1.14
C TRP A 42 -4.89 9.79 -2.10
N GLU A 43 -6.08 10.35 -2.34
CA GLU A 43 -6.33 11.65 -2.96
C GLU A 43 -5.53 11.91 -4.24
N ASN A 44 -5.84 11.17 -5.30
CA ASN A 44 -5.25 11.39 -6.61
C ASN A 44 -6.11 12.37 -7.42
N VAL A 45 -5.46 13.16 -8.29
CA VAL A 45 -6.10 14.09 -9.24
C VAL A 45 -5.74 13.73 -10.66
N LYS A 46 -4.45 13.52 -10.93
CA LYS A 46 -3.89 13.12 -12.21
C LYS A 46 -2.62 12.34 -11.95
N THR A 47 -2.56 11.10 -12.43
CA THR A 47 -1.47 10.20 -12.12
C THR A 47 -1.35 9.12 -13.18
N ASP A 48 -0.17 8.55 -13.37
CA ASP A 48 0.02 7.33 -14.18
C ASP A 48 -0.06 6.08 -13.30
N ILE A 49 0.23 6.22 -12.00
CA ILE A 49 0.19 5.13 -11.02
C ILE A 49 -0.79 5.52 -9.92
N LEU A 50 -1.80 4.70 -9.74
CA LEU A 50 -2.74 4.81 -8.63
C LEU A 50 -2.18 4.02 -7.44
N GLY A 51 -1.41 4.71 -6.60
CA GLY A 51 -0.86 4.17 -5.37
C GLY A 51 -1.90 4.17 -4.26
N ILE A 52 -2.06 3.04 -3.59
CA ILE A 52 -3.04 2.86 -2.50
C ILE A 52 -2.32 2.34 -1.27
N HIS A 53 -2.61 2.95 -0.11
CA HIS A 53 -2.24 2.42 1.20
C HIS A 53 -3.46 1.71 1.81
N ASP A 54 -3.32 0.43 2.09
CA ASP A 54 -4.38 -0.36 2.72
C ASP A 54 -3.80 -1.26 3.81
N TYR A 55 -4.04 -0.90 5.05
CA TYR A 55 -3.60 -1.64 6.23
C TYR A 55 -4.65 -2.61 6.77
N THR A 56 -5.64 -2.97 5.97
CA THR A 56 -6.63 -3.99 6.32
C THR A 56 -5.96 -5.33 6.57
N ARG A 57 -6.33 -5.99 7.66
CA ARG A 57 -5.67 -7.22 8.12
C ARG A 57 -6.02 -8.45 7.32
N ASN A 58 -7.23 -8.47 6.78
CA ASN A 58 -7.83 -9.64 6.15
C ASN A 58 -7.66 -9.52 4.64
N GLY A 59 -7.04 -10.53 4.02
CA GLY A 59 -6.83 -10.57 2.59
C GLY A 59 -8.12 -10.54 1.78
N ASP A 60 -9.20 -11.18 2.25
CA ASP A 60 -10.50 -11.14 1.57
C ASP A 60 -11.08 -9.72 1.59
N ALA A 61 -10.96 -9.02 2.73
CA ALA A 61 -11.39 -7.64 2.84
C ALA A 61 -10.57 -6.70 1.96
N ILE A 62 -9.25 -6.88 1.88
CA ILE A 62 -8.40 -6.14 0.92
C ILE A 62 -8.89 -6.37 -0.50
N GLN A 63 -9.14 -7.63 -0.88
CA GLN A 63 -9.66 -7.96 -2.20
C GLN A 63 -11.00 -7.29 -2.49
N GLU A 64 -11.93 -7.33 -1.55
CA GLU A 64 -13.26 -6.73 -1.70
C GLU A 64 -13.21 -5.22 -1.92
N HIS A 65 -12.24 -4.55 -1.32
CA HIS A 65 -12.04 -3.12 -1.47
C HIS A 65 -11.84 -2.69 -2.93
N PHE A 66 -11.23 -3.52 -3.76
CA PHE A 66 -10.79 -3.14 -5.10
C PHE A 66 -11.49 -3.89 -6.24
N ASN A 67 -12.29 -4.90 -5.95
CA ASN A 67 -12.89 -5.76 -6.99
C ASN A 67 -14.21 -5.25 -7.60
N THR A 68 -14.70 -4.09 -7.20
CA THR A 68 -15.87 -3.46 -7.82
C THR A 68 -15.46 -2.17 -8.52
N GLU A 69 -15.81 -2.01 -9.80
CA GLU A 69 -15.50 -0.81 -10.60
C GLU A 69 -15.94 0.50 -9.92
N ALA A 70 -17.05 0.46 -9.17
CA ALA A 70 -17.54 1.61 -8.42
C ALA A 70 -16.69 1.96 -7.17
N ARG A 71 -15.80 1.08 -6.72
CA ARG A 71 -15.06 1.30 -5.47
C ARG A 71 -13.77 2.07 -5.65
N ILE A 72 -13.08 1.93 -6.78
CA ILE A 72 -11.86 2.70 -7.05
C ILE A 72 -12.18 4.20 -7.15
N ASP A 73 -13.35 4.56 -7.71
CA ASP A 73 -13.80 5.95 -7.85
C ASP A 73 -14.11 6.63 -6.50
N TYR A 74 -14.60 5.86 -5.53
CA TYR A 74 -15.10 6.39 -4.25
C TYR A 74 -14.45 5.72 -3.04
N TYR A 75 -13.40 4.96 -3.26
CA TYR A 75 -12.78 4.22 -2.17
C TYR A 75 -12.16 5.17 -1.14
N ALA A 76 -12.59 5.04 0.10
CA ALA A 76 -12.03 5.73 1.24
C ALA A 76 -11.31 4.71 2.13
N VAL A 77 -10.00 4.81 2.20
CA VAL A 77 -9.22 4.12 3.23
C VAL A 77 -9.20 5.02 4.46
N ASP A 78 -9.58 4.48 5.61
CA ASP A 78 -9.64 5.25 6.86
C ASP A 78 -10.38 6.61 6.71
N SER A 79 -11.50 6.62 5.98
CA SER A 79 -12.28 7.82 5.68
C SER A 79 -11.58 8.84 4.75
N ARG A 80 -10.55 8.44 4.03
CA ARG A 80 -9.84 9.28 3.04
C ARG A 80 -10.16 8.82 1.63
N MET A 81 -10.59 9.74 0.79
CA MET A 81 -10.94 9.45 -0.59
C MET A 81 -9.70 9.26 -1.45
N CYS A 82 -9.68 8.20 -2.27
CA CYS A 82 -8.56 7.94 -3.18
C CYS A 82 -8.60 8.79 -4.45
N CYS A 83 -9.77 9.31 -4.83
CA CYS A 83 -9.93 10.14 -6.01
C CYS A 83 -10.62 11.46 -5.63
N SER A 84 -10.34 12.52 -6.38
CA SER A 84 -11.04 13.79 -6.21
C SER A 84 -12.39 13.80 -6.93
N ASP A 85 -13.31 14.70 -6.54
CA ASP A 85 -14.59 14.86 -7.22
C ASP A 85 -14.47 15.21 -8.73
N ASN A 86 -13.33 15.77 -9.13
CA ASN A 86 -13.09 16.24 -10.50
C ASN A 86 -12.18 15.31 -11.30
N TRP A 87 -11.72 14.21 -10.72
CA TRP A 87 -10.88 13.26 -11.41
C TRP A 87 -11.29 11.82 -11.07
N LYS A 88 -11.37 11.01 -12.07
CA LYS A 88 -11.63 9.58 -11.97
C LYS A 88 -10.58 8.81 -12.75
N PRO A 89 -10.17 7.63 -12.29
CA PRO A 89 -9.31 6.75 -13.06
C PRO A 89 -9.92 6.45 -14.43
N THR A 90 -9.08 6.47 -15.45
CA THR A 90 -9.49 6.12 -16.83
C THR A 90 -9.41 4.63 -17.10
N GLY A 91 -8.84 3.85 -16.17
CA GLY A 91 -8.52 2.44 -16.32
C GLY A 91 -7.15 2.18 -16.98
N ASN A 92 -6.44 3.24 -17.34
CA ASN A 92 -5.08 3.14 -17.90
C ASN A 92 -3.99 3.27 -16.82
N GLU A 93 -4.35 3.77 -15.65
CA GLU A 93 -3.44 3.90 -14.51
C GLU A 93 -3.08 2.54 -13.94
N ALA A 94 -1.81 2.35 -13.59
CA ALA A 94 -1.36 1.15 -12.91
C ALA A 94 -1.81 1.19 -11.44
N LEU A 95 -2.72 0.30 -11.05
CA LEU A 95 -3.08 0.13 -9.64
C LEU A 95 -1.96 -0.61 -8.90
N VAL A 96 -1.44 -0.01 -7.84
CA VAL A 96 -0.39 -0.59 -6.99
C VAL A 96 -0.77 -0.40 -5.53
N VAL A 97 -0.73 -1.47 -4.75
CA VAL A 97 -0.86 -1.38 -3.28
C VAL A 97 0.51 -1.00 -2.72
N THR A 98 0.76 0.31 -2.64
CA THR A 98 2.09 0.86 -2.34
C THR A 98 2.48 0.77 -0.88
N GLU A 99 1.50 0.63 0.02
CA GLU A 99 1.73 0.26 1.41
C GLU A 99 0.65 -0.70 1.90
N PHE A 100 1.05 -1.75 2.60
CA PHE A 100 0.16 -2.66 3.30
C PHE A 100 0.90 -3.36 4.45
N GLY A 101 0.16 -4.01 5.32
CA GLY A 101 0.69 -4.83 6.40
C GLY A 101 0.95 -4.04 7.67
N GLY A 102 2.13 -3.53 7.85
CA GLY A 102 2.46 -2.73 9.03
C GLY A 102 2.34 -3.47 10.37
N VAL A 103 2.59 -4.79 10.39
CA VAL A 103 2.34 -5.65 11.55
C VAL A 103 3.58 -5.74 12.43
N ALA A 104 3.45 -5.28 13.68
CA ALA A 104 4.47 -5.46 14.71
C ALA A 104 4.32 -6.83 15.40
N ILE A 105 5.41 -7.45 15.84
CA ILE A 105 5.37 -8.67 16.68
C ILE A 105 5.20 -8.26 18.15
N ALA A 106 4.42 -9.04 18.93
CA ALA A 106 4.32 -8.91 20.37
C ALA A 106 5.68 -9.24 21.01
N GLY A 107 6.11 -8.43 21.97
CA GLY A 107 7.39 -8.64 22.63
C GLY A 107 7.90 -7.45 23.41
N LYS A 108 9.22 -7.36 23.55
CA LYS A 108 9.89 -6.39 24.41
C LYS A 108 9.98 -4.98 23.84
N ASP A 109 9.71 -4.81 22.55
CA ASP A 109 9.86 -3.51 21.88
C ASP A 109 8.68 -2.60 22.18
N GLN A 110 9.00 -1.42 22.69
CA GLN A 110 8.04 -0.35 22.97
C GLN A 110 7.80 0.48 21.70
N GLY A 111 7.14 -0.07 20.72
CA GLY A 111 6.84 0.64 19.50
C GLY A 111 5.41 0.37 19.05
N TRP A 112 5.10 0.77 17.84
CA TRP A 112 3.78 0.59 17.26
C TRP A 112 3.86 -0.01 15.85
N GLY A 113 2.72 -0.48 15.36
CA GLY A 113 2.43 -0.87 14.00
C GLY A 113 1.01 -0.45 13.68
N TYR A 114 0.61 -0.59 12.43
CA TYR A 114 -0.70 -0.14 11.96
C TYR A 114 -1.86 -1.07 12.36
N ASN A 115 -1.52 -2.27 12.82
CA ASN A 115 -2.49 -3.30 13.22
C ASN A 115 -2.18 -3.87 14.60
N ASP A 116 -3.06 -4.77 15.08
CA ASP A 116 -2.75 -5.57 16.26
C ASP A 116 -1.45 -6.33 16.05
N ARG A 117 -0.68 -6.46 17.12
CA ARG A 117 0.58 -7.19 17.07
C ARG A 117 0.36 -8.67 16.75
N ALA A 118 1.20 -9.20 15.89
CA ALA A 118 1.35 -10.63 15.73
C ALA A 118 1.89 -11.24 17.03
N ARG A 119 1.47 -12.43 17.39
CA ARG A 119 1.90 -13.13 18.60
C ARG A 119 3.39 -13.48 18.57
N ASP A 120 3.84 -13.92 17.41
CA ASP A 120 5.19 -14.41 17.12
C ASP A 120 5.51 -14.30 15.61
N ALA A 121 6.64 -14.84 15.19
CA ALA A 121 7.09 -14.82 13.82
C ALA A 121 6.18 -15.65 12.89
N ASP A 122 5.65 -16.77 13.37
CA ASP A 122 4.77 -17.64 12.57
C ASP A 122 3.41 -16.93 12.31
N ASP A 123 2.86 -16.29 13.33
CA ASP A 123 1.64 -15.49 13.19
C ASP A 123 1.84 -14.30 12.22
N LEU A 124 3.01 -13.66 12.23
CA LEU A 124 3.36 -12.63 11.25
C LEU A 124 3.40 -13.20 9.83
N LEU A 125 4.01 -14.35 9.63
CA LEU A 125 4.07 -15.00 8.32
C LEU A 125 2.69 -15.42 7.81
N ASP A 126 1.84 -15.97 8.68
CA ASP A 126 0.47 -16.33 8.32
C ASP A 126 -0.35 -15.10 7.88
N ARG A 127 -0.25 -13.98 8.61
CA ARG A 127 -0.90 -12.71 8.23
C ARG A 127 -0.34 -12.15 6.93
N TYR A 128 0.97 -12.18 6.77
CA TYR A 128 1.64 -11.75 5.54
C TYR A 128 1.11 -12.53 4.33
N LYS A 129 1.01 -13.87 4.46
CA LYS A 129 0.49 -14.76 3.43
C LYS A 129 -0.95 -14.43 3.05
N GLU A 130 -1.83 -14.23 4.04
CA GLU A 130 -3.24 -13.87 3.80
C GLU A 130 -3.37 -12.54 3.06
N MET A 131 -2.65 -11.50 3.51
CA MET A 131 -2.69 -10.20 2.86
C MET A 131 -2.19 -10.26 1.41
N ILE A 132 -1.06 -10.94 1.16
CA ILE A 132 -0.53 -11.11 -0.21
C ILE A 132 -1.49 -11.87 -1.11
N ARG A 133 -2.14 -12.91 -0.59
CA ARG A 133 -3.17 -13.63 -1.34
C ARG A 133 -4.32 -12.71 -1.76
N GLY A 134 -4.82 -11.91 -0.82
CA GLY A 134 -5.86 -10.92 -1.12
C GLY A 134 -5.42 -9.92 -2.19
N ILE A 135 -4.23 -9.36 -2.07
CA ILE A 135 -3.67 -8.40 -3.04
C ILE A 135 -3.54 -9.04 -4.44
N HIS A 136 -3.07 -10.28 -4.53
CA HIS A 136 -2.96 -10.99 -5.81
C HIS A 136 -4.30 -11.29 -6.48
N GLN A 137 -5.39 -11.28 -5.72
CA GLN A 137 -6.75 -11.45 -6.24
C GLN A 137 -7.39 -10.12 -6.68
N ILE A 138 -6.75 -8.98 -6.40
CA ILE A 138 -7.23 -7.68 -6.88
C ILE A 138 -7.07 -7.60 -8.40
N LYS A 139 -8.20 -7.50 -9.09
CA LYS A 139 -8.21 -7.40 -10.54
C LYS A 139 -7.51 -6.13 -11.01
N GLY A 140 -6.49 -6.29 -11.82
CA GLY A 140 -5.74 -5.14 -12.38
C GLY A 140 -4.62 -4.61 -11.49
N CYS A 141 -4.38 -5.16 -10.30
CA CYS A 141 -3.22 -4.82 -9.47
C CYS A 141 -1.93 -5.19 -10.22
N ARG A 142 -0.97 -4.26 -10.23
CA ARG A 142 0.31 -4.39 -10.95
C ARG A 142 1.50 -4.58 -10.02
N GLY A 143 1.31 -4.38 -8.73
CA GLY A 143 2.37 -4.55 -7.75
C GLY A 143 1.95 -4.17 -6.35
N TYR A 144 2.83 -4.44 -5.41
CA TYR A 144 2.61 -4.13 -4.00
C TYR A 144 3.93 -3.90 -3.27
N CYS A 145 3.87 -3.19 -2.14
CA CYS A 145 5.01 -2.96 -1.26
C CYS A 145 4.57 -3.12 0.20
N TYR A 146 5.23 -4.02 0.92
CA TYR A 146 4.97 -4.23 2.35
C TYR A 146 5.62 -3.13 3.19
N THR A 147 4.89 -2.60 4.12
CA THR A 147 5.35 -1.64 5.12
C THR A 147 5.62 -2.37 6.43
N GLN A 148 6.93 -2.57 6.80
CA GLN A 148 8.08 -2.06 6.05
C GLN A 148 9.26 -3.06 6.03
N LEU A 149 10.33 -2.72 5.37
CA LEU A 149 11.51 -3.61 5.31
C LEU A 149 12.22 -3.73 6.67
N THR A 150 12.51 -2.60 7.31
CA THR A 150 13.20 -2.55 8.61
C THR A 150 12.44 -1.67 9.59
N ASP A 151 12.51 -1.99 10.88
CA ASP A 151 12.04 -1.08 11.91
C ASP A 151 12.73 0.29 11.83
N VAL A 152 11.98 1.34 12.09
CA VAL A 152 12.46 2.73 12.12
C VAL A 152 11.96 3.41 13.38
N GLN A 153 12.86 3.74 14.29
CA GLN A 153 12.53 4.39 15.57
C GLN A 153 11.44 3.60 16.34
N GLN A 154 10.29 4.22 16.59
CA GLN A 154 9.17 3.61 17.32
C GLN A 154 8.27 2.74 16.42
N GLU A 155 8.45 2.77 15.12
CA GLU A 155 7.69 1.97 14.17
C GLU A 155 8.37 0.60 14.02
N VAL A 156 7.82 -0.41 14.72
CA VAL A 156 8.43 -1.73 14.89
C VAL A 156 7.73 -2.81 14.05
N ASN A 157 7.26 -2.45 12.89
CA ASN A 157 6.51 -3.30 11.96
C ASN A 157 7.35 -3.80 10.76
N GLY A 158 8.67 -3.61 10.79
CA GLY A 158 9.57 -4.13 9.77
C GLY A 158 9.66 -5.66 9.77
N LEU A 159 9.98 -6.25 8.61
CA LEU A 159 10.39 -7.65 8.51
C LEU A 159 11.79 -7.90 9.10
N LEU A 160 12.56 -6.83 9.21
CA LEU A 160 13.89 -6.82 9.82
C LEU A 160 13.90 -5.89 11.04
N THR A 161 14.78 -6.15 11.99
CA THR A 161 15.10 -5.23 13.07
C THR A 161 15.85 -3.99 12.55
N PRO A 162 16.04 -2.92 13.37
CA PRO A 162 16.88 -1.77 12.98
C PRO A 162 18.31 -2.17 12.60
N GLY A 163 18.85 -3.21 13.22
CA GLY A 163 20.14 -3.80 12.89
C GLY A 163 20.12 -4.74 11.67
N ARG A 164 18.99 -4.76 10.92
CA ARG A 164 18.76 -5.60 9.73
C ARG A 164 18.81 -7.11 9.98
N ASN A 165 18.58 -7.55 11.21
CA ASN A 165 18.41 -8.96 11.51
C ASN A 165 16.96 -9.38 11.18
N PRO A 166 16.76 -10.50 10.48
CA PRO A 166 15.42 -10.98 10.15
C PRO A 166 14.59 -11.28 11.41
N LYS A 167 13.34 -10.85 11.42
CA LYS A 167 12.35 -11.22 12.44
C LYS A 167 11.59 -12.49 12.08
N VAL A 168 11.61 -12.84 10.80
CA VAL A 168 10.98 -14.02 10.19
C VAL A 168 11.95 -14.66 9.21
N GLU A 169 11.70 -15.90 8.83
CA GLU A 169 12.50 -16.58 7.82
C GLU A 169 12.33 -15.92 6.44
N LEU A 170 13.39 -15.25 5.95
CA LEU A 170 13.35 -14.55 4.66
C LEU A 170 13.09 -15.48 3.46
N LYS A 171 13.41 -16.77 3.60
CA LYS A 171 13.08 -17.77 2.60
C LYS A 171 11.57 -17.89 2.42
N GLU A 172 10.81 -17.89 3.51
CA GLU A 172 9.35 -17.93 3.49
C GLU A 172 8.76 -16.69 2.80
N ILE A 173 9.22 -15.49 3.17
CA ILE A 173 8.82 -14.25 2.51
C ILE A 173 9.09 -14.31 1.00
N ARG A 174 10.28 -14.79 0.61
CA ARG A 174 10.64 -14.94 -0.80
C ARG A 174 9.72 -15.92 -1.54
N MET A 175 9.38 -17.04 -0.91
CA MET A 175 8.49 -18.03 -1.52
C MET A 175 7.08 -17.50 -1.66
N LEU A 176 6.54 -16.84 -0.64
CA LEU A 176 5.22 -16.20 -0.67
C LEU A 176 5.13 -15.12 -1.77
N ASN A 177 6.16 -14.30 -1.93
CA ASN A 177 6.18 -13.29 -2.99
C ASN A 177 6.27 -13.89 -4.41
N ARG A 178 6.85 -15.07 -4.56
CA ARG A 178 6.94 -15.75 -5.86
C ARG A 178 5.70 -16.57 -6.18
N ASN A 179 5.12 -17.20 -5.17
CA ASN A 179 3.99 -18.13 -5.29
C ASN A 179 2.95 -17.86 -4.20
N PRO A 180 2.24 -16.72 -4.24
CA PRO A 180 1.36 -16.30 -3.13
C PRO A 180 0.14 -17.20 -2.94
N LEU A 181 -0.18 -18.06 -3.91
CA LEU A 181 -1.31 -18.99 -3.85
C LEU A 181 -0.93 -20.39 -3.34
N MET A 182 0.35 -20.64 -3.03
CA MET A 182 0.77 -21.94 -2.47
C MET A 182 0.28 -22.12 -1.03
N GLU A 183 -0.10 -23.34 -0.70
CA GLU A 183 -0.42 -23.73 0.67
C GLU A 183 0.82 -24.19 1.43
N LYS A 184 0.78 -24.15 2.80
CA LYS A 184 1.93 -24.57 3.64
C LYS A 184 2.41 -26.03 3.38
N ALA A 185 1.56 -26.87 2.80
CA ALA A 185 1.89 -28.27 2.51
C ALA A 185 2.81 -28.46 1.29
N ASP A 186 3.11 -27.39 0.56
CA ASP A 186 3.90 -27.44 -0.67
C ASP A 186 5.38 -27.05 -0.45
N PHE A 187 5.84 -26.99 0.81
CA PHE A 187 7.20 -26.62 1.21
C PHE A 187 8.06 -27.80 1.61
#